data_2e39eba309163fca3924ed124ce52451
#
_entry.id   2e39eba309163fca3924ed124ce52451
#
_cell.length_a   1.000
_cell.length_b   1.000
_cell.length_c   1.000
_cell.angle_alpha   90.00
_cell.angle_beta   90.00
_cell.angle_gamma   90.00
#
_symmetry.space_group_name_H-M   'P 1'
#
loop_
_entity.id
_entity.type
_entity.pdbx_description
1 polymer ?
#
loop_
_entity_poly.entity_id
_entity_poly.type
_entity_poly.pdbx_seq_one_letter_code
_entity_poly.pdbx_strand_id
1 'polypeptide(L)'
;YRLADAEVPAMIASLRRIAERQLAEVERIVRDNFESRDALQPVRREELLKMARRGEAMVIDVRPAEEYEAGHIAGAVNVPLDALPRFLKKLPQEQEIVAYCRGPYCMLAYEAVERLRKKGYRARRLEEGFPEWQAGHLPVEK
;
A
#
# COMPACT_ATOMS: atom_id res chain seq x y z
N TYR A 1 1.36 -20.99 -4.28
CA TYR A 1 0.56 -21.16 -3.04
C TYR A 1 -0.61 -20.19 -3.05
N ARG A 2 -1.76 -20.62 -2.57
CA ARG A 2 -2.98 -19.82 -2.41
C ARG A 2 -3.53 -20.04 -1.00
N LEU A 3 -4.08 -18.99 -0.38
CA LEU A 3 -4.81 -19.15 0.88
C LEU A 3 -6.01 -20.08 0.68
N ALA A 4 -6.24 -20.96 1.63
CA ALA A 4 -7.31 -21.95 1.57
C ALA A 4 -8.71 -21.30 1.72
N ASP A 5 -8.77 -20.18 2.42
CA ASP A 5 -10.02 -19.49 2.73
C ASP A 5 -9.84 -17.96 2.67
N ALA A 6 -10.87 -17.27 2.18
CA ALA A 6 -10.89 -15.81 2.10
C ALA A 6 -11.00 -15.13 3.49
N GLU A 7 -11.45 -15.86 4.51
CA GLU A 7 -11.54 -15.37 5.89
C GLU A 7 -10.17 -15.28 6.60
N VAL A 8 -9.15 -16.00 6.10
CA VAL A 8 -7.81 -16.00 6.71
C VAL A 8 -7.20 -14.59 6.79
N PRO A 9 -7.23 -13.76 5.75
CA PRO A 9 -6.76 -12.37 5.84
C PRO A 9 -7.52 -11.55 6.88
N ALA A 10 -8.84 -11.72 6.98
CA ALA A 10 -9.67 -10.99 7.95
C ALA A 10 -9.32 -11.38 9.39
N MET A 11 -9.09 -12.67 9.65
CA MET A 11 -8.65 -13.17 10.95
C MET A 11 -7.29 -12.59 11.33
N ILE A 12 -6.31 -12.62 10.42
CA ILE A 12 -4.97 -12.08 10.65
C ILE A 12 -5.06 -10.58 10.95
N ALA A 13 -5.85 -9.83 10.20
CA ALA A 13 -6.06 -8.40 10.43
C ALA A 13 -6.69 -8.12 11.80
N SER A 14 -7.61 -8.99 12.26
CA SER A 14 -8.23 -8.86 13.58
C SER A 14 -7.24 -9.14 14.71
N LEU A 15 -6.44 -10.19 14.59
CA LEU A 15 -5.38 -10.49 15.55
C LEU A 15 -4.36 -9.36 15.64
N ARG A 16 -3.97 -8.78 14.50
CA ARG A 16 -3.06 -7.62 14.45
C ARG A 16 -3.64 -6.44 15.23
N ARG A 17 -4.89 -6.05 14.98
CA ARG A 17 -5.54 -4.95 15.71
C ARG A 17 -5.62 -5.19 17.22
N ILE A 18 -5.81 -6.44 17.65
CA ILE A 18 -5.80 -6.79 19.09
C ILE A 18 -4.39 -6.61 19.65
N ALA A 19 -3.38 -7.13 18.96
CA ALA A 19 -1.98 -7.02 19.37
C ALA A 19 -1.55 -5.55 19.51
N GLU A 20 -1.85 -4.72 18.50
CA GLU A 20 -1.53 -3.28 18.51
C GLU A 20 -2.15 -2.54 19.70
N ARG A 21 -3.36 -2.92 20.14
CA ARG A 21 -4.02 -2.28 21.28
C ARG A 21 -3.58 -2.80 22.65
N GLN A 22 -3.05 -4.02 22.70
CA GLN A 22 -2.79 -4.70 23.98
C GLN A 22 -1.29 -4.78 24.31
N LEU A 23 -0.41 -4.63 23.33
CA LEU A 23 1.01 -4.81 23.52
C LEU A 23 1.76 -3.47 23.30
N ALA A 24 2.11 -2.80 24.40
CA ALA A 24 2.87 -1.55 24.37
C ALA A 24 4.20 -1.66 23.58
N GLU A 25 4.78 -2.85 23.55
CA GLU A 25 5.99 -3.13 22.76
C GLU A 25 5.70 -3.07 21.25
N VAL A 26 4.54 -3.56 20.81
CA VAL A 26 4.12 -3.45 19.41
C VAL A 26 3.90 -1.99 19.03
N GLU A 27 3.24 -1.19 19.88
CA GLU A 27 3.09 0.25 19.65
C GLU A 27 4.46 0.94 19.51
N ARG A 28 5.42 0.59 20.35
CA ARG A 28 6.77 1.15 20.26
C ARG A 28 7.46 0.78 18.95
N ILE A 29 7.42 -0.50 18.56
CA ILE A 29 8.00 -0.98 17.30
C ILE A 29 7.37 -0.29 16.11
N VAL A 30 6.04 -0.14 16.09
CA VAL A 30 5.29 0.55 15.04
C VAL A 30 5.74 1.99 14.95
N ARG A 31 5.73 2.73 16.06
CA ARG A 31 6.16 4.13 16.12
C ARG A 31 7.62 4.31 15.65
N ASP A 32 8.53 3.52 16.18
CA ASP A 32 9.96 3.69 15.93
C ASP A 32 10.37 3.32 14.49
N ASN A 33 9.68 2.37 13.87
CA ASN A 33 10.04 1.86 12.56
C ASN A 33 9.16 2.36 11.41
N PHE A 34 7.93 2.74 11.68
CA PHE A 34 6.94 3.05 10.64
C PHE A 34 6.42 4.48 10.70
N GLU A 35 5.99 4.98 11.85
CA GLU A 35 5.43 6.33 11.96
C GLU A 35 6.47 7.43 11.74
N SER A 36 7.71 7.21 12.18
CA SER A 36 8.80 8.16 11.94
C SER A 36 9.17 8.31 10.45
N ARG A 37 8.84 7.32 9.62
CA ARG A 37 9.08 7.34 8.17
C ARG A 37 7.91 7.90 7.38
N ASP A 38 6.75 7.96 7.97
CA ASP A 38 5.53 8.46 7.33
C ASP A 38 5.29 9.93 7.71
N ALA A 39 6.11 10.83 7.13
CA ALA A 39 5.99 12.28 7.36
C ALA A 39 4.63 12.85 6.89
N LEU A 40 3.85 12.09 6.11
CA LEU A 40 2.48 12.38 5.70
C LEU A 40 1.58 11.21 6.11
N GLN A 41 0.37 11.53 6.58
CA GLN A 41 -0.60 10.50 6.94
C GLN A 41 -0.87 9.57 5.74
N PRO A 42 -0.97 8.25 5.97
CA PRO A 42 -1.32 7.31 4.92
C PRO A 42 -2.72 7.60 4.36
N VAL A 43 -2.95 7.20 3.12
CA VAL A 43 -4.24 7.33 2.45
C VAL A 43 -5.16 6.20 2.92
N ARG A 44 -6.35 6.52 3.40
CA ARG A 44 -7.37 5.54 3.72
C ARG A 44 -8.05 5.03 2.44
N ARG A 45 -8.59 3.81 2.47
CA ARG A 45 -9.28 3.20 1.32
C ARG A 45 -10.41 4.06 0.76
N GLU A 46 -11.20 4.71 1.63
CA GLU A 46 -12.31 5.56 1.21
C GLU A 46 -11.83 6.84 0.52
N GLU A 47 -10.70 7.38 0.98
CA GLU A 47 -10.02 8.51 0.35
C GLU A 47 -9.47 8.12 -1.02
N LEU A 48 -8.78 6.97 -1.11
CA LEU A 48 -8.23 6.47 -2.38
C LEU A 48 -9.32 6.27 -3.42
N LEU A 49 -10.45 5.67 -3.05
CA LEU A 49 -11.59 5.49 -3.96
C LEU A 49 -12.12 6.83 -4.51
N LYS A 50 -12.17 7.88 -3.69
CA LYS A 50 -12.57 9.22 -4.14
C LYS A 50 -11.54 9.83 -5.07
N MET A 51 -10.26 9.75 -4.73
CA MET A 51 -9.16 10.28 -5.55
C MET A 51 -9.09 9.57 -6.91
N ALA A 52 -9.21 8.24 -6.93
CA ALA A 52 -9.19 7.45 -8.16
C ALA A 52 -10.35 7.84 -9.10
N ARG A 53 -11.58 8.00 -8.57
CA ARG A 53 -12.75 8.44 -9.37
C ARG A 53 -12.59 9.83 -9.97
N ARG A 54 -11.81 10.71 -9.33
CA ARG A 54 -11.54 12.08 -9.80
C ARG A 54 -10.29 12.18 -10.68
N GLY A 55 -9.55 11.09 -10.87
CA GLY A 55 -8.26 11.12 -11.57
C GLY A 55 -7.17 11.91 -10.84
N GLU A 56 -7.31 12.10 -9.52
CA GLU A 56 -6.40 12.88 -8.68
C GLU A 56 -5.19 12.06 -8.21
N ALA A 57 -5.28 10.73 -8.27
CA ALA A 57 -4.23 9.82 -7.85
C ALA A 57 -3.91 8.75 -8.89
N MET A 58 -2.64 8.44 -9.00
CA MET A 58 -2.15 7.23 -9.65
C MET A 58 -1.81 6.18 -8.58
N VAL A 59 -2.43 5.01 -8.68
CA VAL A 59 -2.17 3.90 -7.76
C VAL A 59 -1.05 3.02 -8.30
N ILE A 60 -0.04 2.74 -7.49
CA ILE A 60 1.04 1.82 -7.86
C ILE A 60 1.13 0.64 -6.90
N ASP A 61 1.28 -0.54 -7.48
CA ASP A 61 1.58 -1.78 -6.76
C ASP A 61 3.09 -2.02 -6.76
N VAL A 62 3.70 -2.01 -5.58
CA VAL A 62 5.15 -2.19 -5.46
C VAL A 62 5.57 -3.64 -5.15
N ARG A 63 4.61 -4.57 -5.21
CA ARG A 63 4.87 -6.01 -5.10
C ARG A 63 5.56 -6.55 -6.36
N PRO A 64 6.19 -7.74 -6.29
CA PRO A 64 6.64 -8.47 -7.48
C PRO A 64 5.53 -8.67 -8.51
N ALA A 65 5.90 -8.79 -9.79
CA ALA A 65 4.95 -8.91 -10.90
C ALA A 65 4.00 -10.12 -10.74
N GLU A 66 4.52 -11.23 -10.25
CA GLU A 66 3.74 -12.46 -10.06
C GLU A 66 2.61 -12.29 -9.04
N GLU A 67 2.81 -11.44 -8.03
CA GLU A 67 1.77 -11.13 -7.05
C GLU A 67 0.72 -10.17 -7.62
N TYR A 68 1.16 -9.21 -8.43
CA TYR A 68 0.27 -8.30 -9.14
C TYR A 68 -0.62 -9.06 -10.13
N GLU A 69 -0.05 -9.96 -10.94
CA GLU A 69 -0.78 -10.79 -11.90
C GLU A 69 -1.78 -11.73 -11.22
N ALA A 70 -1.48 -12.21 -10.02
CA ALA A 70 -2.41 -13.04 -9.24
C ALA A 70 -3.63 -12.26 -8.74
N GLY A 71 -3.53 -10.94 -8.67
CA GLY A 71 -4.60 -10.01 -8.30
C GLY A 71 -4.05 -8.70 -7.73
N HIS A 72 -4.69 -7.58 -8.11
CA HIS A 72 -4.27 -6.23 -7.72
C HIS A 72 -5.47 -5.29 -7.57
N ILE A 73 -5.25 -4.11 -6.98
CA ILE A 73 -6.26 -3.06 -6.89
C ILE A 73 -6.62 -2.58 -8.31
N ALA A 74 -7.90 -2.55 -8.64
CA ALA A 74 -8.36 -2.16 -9.97
C ALA A 74 -7.79 -0.80 -10.42
N GLY A 75 -7.22 -0.78 -11.63
CA GLY A 75 -6.57 0.40 -12.20
C GLY A 75 -5.19 0.72 -11.65
N ALA A 76 -4.63 -0.10 -10.77
CA ALA A 76 -3.26 0.07 -10.30
C ALA A 76 -2.24 -0.33 -11.38
N VAL A 77 -1.09 0.32 -11.36
CA VAL A 77 0.05 -0.02 -12.23
C VAL A 77 1.12 -0.75 -11.42
N ASN A 78 1.60 -1.87 -11.94
CA ASN A 78 2.70 -2.58 -11.28
C ASN A 78 4.02 -1.83 -11.47
N VAL A 79 4.62 -1.42 -10.35
CA VAL A 79 5.92 -0.76 -10.29
C VAL A 79 6.72 -1.40 -9.15
N PRO A 80 7.26 -2.60 -9.33
CA PRO A 80 8.09 -3.25 -8.32
C PRO A 80 9.21 -2.32 -7.84
N LEU A 81 9.54 -2.41 -6.55
CA LEU A 81 10.46 -1.48 -5.91
C LEU A 81 11.85 -1.42 -6.58
N ASP A 82 12.34 -2.53 -7.11
CA ASP A 82 13.59 -2.63 -7.86
C ASP A 82 13.50 -2.00 -9.25
N ALA A 83 12.31 -2.02 -9.85
CA ALA A 83 12.04 -1.40 -11.14
C ALA A 83 11.71 0.10 -11.05
N LEU A 84 11.38 0.61 -9.85
CA LEU A 84 10.94 1.99 -9.63
C LEU A 84 11.86 3.04 -10.31
N PRO A 85 13.21 2.95 -10.28
CA PRO A 85 14.08 3.92 -10.94
C PRO A 85 13.84 4.07 -12.45
N ARG A 86 13.41 3.00 -13.12
CA ARG A 86 13.12 2.97 -14.55
C ARG A 86 11.75 3.58 -14.87
N PHE A 87 10.83 3.55 -13.91
CA PHE A 87 9.48 4.08 -14.05
C PHE A 87 9.37 5.57 -13.74
N LEU A 88 10.33 6.16 -12.98
CA LEU A 88 10.25 7.56 -12.54
C LEU A 88 9.87 8.53 -13.66
N LYS A 89 10.50 8.41 -14.85
CA LYS A 89 10.22 9.29 -15.99
C LYS A 89 8.82 9.13 -16.60
N LYS A 90 8.13 8.04 -16.28
CA LYS A 90 6.80 7.71 -16.80
C LYS A 90 5.69 8.05 -15.81
N LEU A 91 6.06 8.36 -14.55
CA LEU A 91 5.11 8.71 -13.52
C LEU A 91 4.64 10.16 -13.68
N PRO A 92 3.34 10.43 -13.48
CA PRO A 92 2.80 11.79 -13.57
C PRO A 92 3.33 12.67 -12.46
N GLN A 93 3.73 13.90 -12.79
CA GLN A 93 4.19 14.89 -11.82
C GLN A 93 3.03 15.63 -11.16
N GLU A 94 1.92 15.75 -11.87
CA GLU A 94 0.73 16.54 -11.43
C GLU A 94 -0.20 15.76 -10.50
N GLN A 95 -0.22 14.43 -10.61
CA GLN A 95 -1.05 13.56 -9.80
C GLN A 95 -0.32 13.13 -8.53
N GLU A 96 -1.07 12.83 -7.49
CA GLU A 96 -0.52 12.17 -6.32
C GLU A 96 -0.32 10.68 -6.58
N ILE A 97 0.82 10.13 -6.17
CA ILE A 97 1.11 8.70 -6.30
C ILE A 97 0.78 8.02 -4.98
N VAL A 98 -0.11 7.03 -5.03
CA VAL A 98 -0.44 6.21 -3.87
C VAL A 98 0.14 4.81 -4.06
N ALA A 99 1.15 4.49 -3.26
CA ALA A 99 1.81 3.19 -3.29
C ALA A 99 1.17 2.22 -2.29
N TYR A 100 0.97 0.98 -2.68
CA TYR A 100 0.54 -0.08 -1.78
C TYR A 100 1.35 -1.37 -1.92
N CYS A 101 1.23 -2.25 -0.93
CA CYS A 101 1.94 -3.51 -0.85
C CYS A 101 1.07 -4.59 -0.18
N ARG A 102 1.70 -5.54 0.51
CA ARG A 102 1.05 -6.70 1.18
C ARG A 102 0.32 -6.34 2.48
N GLY A 103 0.53 -5.16 3.05
CA GLY A 103 -0.10 -4.76 4.31
C GLY A 103 0.54 -3.51 4.91
N PRO A 104 0.00 -3.02 6.04
CA PRO A 104 0.39 -1.75 6.64
C PRO A 104 1.87 -1.68 7.07
N TYR A 105 2.49 -2.82 7.36
CA TYR A 105 3.90 -2.91 7.79
C TYR A 105 4.85 -3.42 6.70
N CYS A 106 4.40 -3.41 5.45
CA CYS A 106 5.25 -3.81 4.33
C CYS A 106 6.24 -2.70 3.97
N MET A 107 7.52 -2.93 4.24
CA MET A 107 8.60 -1.96 4.01
C MET A 107 8.71 -1.48 2.56
N LEU A 108 8.28 -2.29 1.58
CA LEU A 108 8.38 -1.92 0.16
C LEU A 108 7.59 -0.64 -0.16
N ALA A 109 6.39 -0.46 0.43
CA ALA A 109 5.58 0.74 0.21
C ALA A 109 6.21 1.98 0.86
N TYR A 110 6.77 1.85 2.07
CA TYR A 110 7.49 2.94 2.74
C TYR A 110 8.70 3.39 1.93
N GLU A 111 9.51 2.43 1.47
CA GLU A 111 10.70 2.70 0.70
C GLU A 111 10.39 3.31 -0.67
N ALA A 112 9.34 2.82 -1.35
CA ALA A 112 8.87 3.40 -2.60
C ALA A 112 8.46 4.86 -2.44
N VAL A 113 7.64 5.16 -1.42
CA VAL A 113 7.20 6.53 -1.12
C VAL A 113 8.38 7.44 -0.79
N GLU A 114 9.33 6.98 0.02
CA GLU A 114 10.53 7.75 0.34
C GLU A 114 11.37 8.06 -0.92
N ARG A 115 11.58 7.06 -1.78
CA ARG A 115 12.31 7.24 -3.05
C ARG A 115 11.60 8.19 -4.00
N LEU A 116 10.27 8.11 -4.10
CA LEU A 116 9.45 9.03 -4.91
C LEU A 116 9.54 10.47 -4.41
N ARG A 117 9.38 10.68 -3.09
CA ARG A 117 9.49 12.01 -2.47
C ARG A 117 10.87 12.64 -2.66
N LYS A 118 11.95 11.87 -2.53
CA LYS A 118 13.32 12.32 -2.83
C LYS A 118 13.51 12.77 -4.27
N LYS A 119 12.63 12.34 -5.19
CA LYS A 119 12.60 12.73 -6.60
C LYS A 119 11.59 13.84 -6.92
N GLY A 120 10.96 14.42 -5.90
CA GLY A 120 10.02 15.53 -6.04
C GLY A 120 8.57 15.15 -6.34
N TYR A 121 8.24 13.85 -6.32
CA TYR A 121 6.85 13.40 -6.50
C TYR A 121 6.03 13.59 -5.22
N ARG A 122 4.76 13.94 -5.37
CA ARG A 122 3.78 13.86 -4.29
C ARG A 122 3.40 12.37 -4.14
N ALA A 123 3.80 11.76 -3.05
CA ALA A 123 3.58 10.34 -2.84
C ALA A 123 3.19 10.06 -1.39
N ARG A 124 2.18 9.21 -1.23
CA ARG A 124 1.75 8.63 0.05
C ARG A 124 1.58 7.12 -0.10
N ARG A 125 1.56 6.39 1.00
CA ARG A 125 1.19 4.99 0.96
C ARG A 125 -0.29 4.80 1.25
N LEU A 126 -0.88 3.71 0.77
CA LEU A 126 -2.16 3.22 1.26
C LEU A 126 -1.96 2.71 2.70
N GLU A 127 -2.87 3.03 3.60
CA GLU A 127 -2.82 2.61 5.01
C GLU A 127 -2.81 1.09 5.14
N GLU A 128 -3.61 0.43 4.33
CA GLU A 128 -3.77 -1.02 4.24
C GLU A 128 -2.95 -1.60 3.07
N GLY A 129 -2.98 -2.93 2.93
CA GLY A 129 -2.42 -3.62 1.77
C GLY A 129 -3.49 -4.27 0.90
N PHE A 130 -3.03 -4.99 -0.14
CA PHE A 130 -3.91 -5.71 -1.04
C PHE A 130 -4.81 -6.76 -0.34
N PRO A 131 -4.33 -7.57 0.63
CA PRO A 131 -5.19 -8.52 1.33
C PRO A 131 -6.37 -7.87 2.07
N GLU A 132 -6.13 -6.74 2.74
CA GLU A 132 -7.18 -6.00 3.44
C GLU A 132 -8.17 -5.36 2.45
N TRP A 133 -7.68 -4.85 1.31
CA TRP A 133 -8.49 -4.34 0.23
C TRP A 133 -9.42 -5.41 -0.34
N GLN A 134 -8.88 -6.59 -0.63
CA GLN A 134 -9.63 -7.74 -1.14
C GLN A 134 -10.66 -8.26 -0.11
N ALA A 135 -10.28 -8.36 1.17
CA ALA A 135 -11.18 -8.75 2.24
C ALA A 135 -12.33 -7.75 2.46
N GLY A 136 -12.11 -6.49 2.10
CA GLY A 136 -13.14 -5.45 2.07
C GLY A 136 -14.07 -5.50 0.84
N HIS A 137 -13.96 -6.52 -0.01
CA HIS A 137 -14.72 -6.68 -1.26
C HIS A 137 -14.62 -5.45 -2.18
N LEU A 138 -13.49 -4.77 -2.18
CA LEU A 138 -13.23 -3.62 -3.03
C LEU A 138 -12.77 -4.04 -4.44
N PRO A 139 -12.86 -3.17 -5.45
CA PRO A 139 -12.55 -3.53 -6.84
C PRO A 139 -11.13 -4.08 -7.01
N VAL A 140 -11.02 -5.25 -7.64
CA VAL A 140 -9.76 -5.93 -7.96
C VAL A 140 -9.75 -6.37 -9.42
N GLU A 141 -8.55 -6.46 -9.99
CA GLU A 141 -8.27 -6.98 -11.34
C GLU A 141 -7.23 -8.09 -11.28
N LYS A 142 -7.13 -8.85 -12.37
CA LYS A 142 -6.14 -9.93 -12.58
C LYS A 142 -5.47 -9.75 -13.93
#